data_ec9897cedfd4c3756754ecd91070f006
#
_entry.id   ec9897cedfd4c3756754ecd91070f006
#
_cell.length_a   1.000
_cell.length_b   1.000
_cell.length_c   1.000
_cell.angle_alpha   90.00
_cell.angle_beta   90.00
_cell.angle_gamma   90.00
#
_symmetry.space_group_name_H-M   'P 1'
#
loop_
_entity.id
_entity.type
_entity.pdbx_description
1 polymer ?
#
loop_
_entity_poly.entity_id
_entity_poly.type
_entity_poly.pdbx_seq_one_letter_code
_entity_poly.pdbx_strand_id
1 'polypeptide(L)'
;MQDFVAIDFETANGRRSSVCAVGIVVVRGGKVVDKYYSLIQPSPNYYTYWTTEVHGLTREDTDGQPQFPEVWAQIAPRIQGLPLVAHNRPFDESCLKAVFNEYGMEYPDYEFHCTLAASRRNMDFSCHQLHVLSLIHISEPTR
;
A
#
# COMPACT_ATOMS: atom_id res chain seq x y z
N MET A 1 -15.18 -2.47 -17.24
CA MET A 1 -14.24 -1.80 -16.33
C MET A 1 -13.83 -2.76 -15.25
N GLN A 2 -12.55 -2.76 -14.94
CA GLN A 2 -12.00 -3.70 -13.99
C GLN A 2 -12.14 -3.19 -12.57
N ASP A 3 -12.53 -4.08 -11.64
CA ASP A 3 -12.50 -3.77 -10.22
C ASP A 3 -11.11 -4.08 -9.69
N PHE A 4 -10.61 -3.28 -8.75
CA PHE A 4 -9.28 -3.46 -8.20
C PHE A 4 -9.13 -2.74 -6.87
N VAL A 5 -8.06 -3.08 -6.16
CA VAL A 5 -7.64 -2.35 -4.96
C VAL A 5 -6.28 -1.72 -5.24
N ALA A 6 -6.22 -0.41 -5.21
CA ALA A 6 -4.96 0.32 -5.30
C ALA A 6 -4.30 0.34 -3.93
N ILE A 7 -2.99 0.10 -3.88
CA ILE A 7 -2.25 0.03 -2.61
C ILE A 7 -0.93 0.79 -2.73
N ASP A 8 -0.55 1.45 -1.63
CA ASP A 8 0.68 2.21 -1.54
C ASP A 8 1.26 2.09 -0.14
N PHE A 9 2.57 1.80 -0.05
CA PHE A 9 3.28 1.68 1.22
C PHE A 9 4.36 2.74 1.35
N GLU A 10 4.61 3.16 2.59
CA GLU A 10 5.81 3.91 2.95
C GLU A 10 6.64 3.04 3.90
N THR A 11 7.96 3.09 3.76
CA THR A 11 8.89 2.33 4.61
C THR A 11 9.70 3.27 5.50
N ALA A 12 10.01 2.79 6.70
CA ALA A 12 10.79 3.56 7.67
C ALA A 12 12.28 3.55 7.34
N ASN A 13 12.77 2.47 6.75
CA ASN A 13 14.19 2.29 6.46
C ASN A 13 14.37 1.44 5.20
N GLY A 14 15.59 1.01 4.92
CA GLY A 14 15.90 0.25 3.70
C GLY A 14 15.35 -1.18 3.67
N ARG A 15 14.85 -1.67 4.78
CA ARG A 15 14.24 -3.00 4.81
C ARG A 15 12.80 -2.93 4.35
N ARG A 16 12.43 -3.78 3.39
CA ARG A 16 11.09 -3.76 2.81
C ARG A 16 10.00 -4.10 3.83
N SER A 17 10.34 -4.86 4.88
CA SER A 17 9.40 -5.19 5.97
C SER A 17 9.04 -3.99 6.84
N SER A 18 9.80 -2.90 6.77
CA SER A 18 9.64 -1.77 7.66
C SER A 18 8.53 -0.81 7.24
N VAL A 19 7.42 -1.34 6.74
CA VAL A 19 6.28 -0.50 6.33
C VAL A 19 5.77 0.30 7.53
N CYS A 20 5.65 1.61 7.34
CA CYS A 20 5.23 2.54 8.40
C CYS A 20 3.93 3.25 8.07
N ALA A 21 3.43 3.07 6.86
CA ALA A 21 2.12 3.57 6.46
C ALA A 21 1.62 2.77 5.28
N VAL A 22 0.31 2.62 5.18
CA VAL A 22 -0.34 1.99 4.04
C VAL A 22 -1.63 2.71 3.71
N GLY A 23 -1.85 2.94 2.42
CA GLY A 23 -3.11 3.46 1.92
C GLY A 23 -3.69 2.49 0.90
N ILE A 24 -4.99 2.30 0.94
CA ILE A 24 -5.70 1.54 -0.10
C ILE A 24 -6.92 2.32 -0.59
N VAL A 25 -7.25 2.07 -1.84
CA VAL A 25 -8.47 2.60 -2.46
C VAL A 25 -9.13 1.44 -3.20
N VAL A 26 -10.37 1.14 -2.84
CA VAL A 26 -11.14 0.06 -3.51
C VAL A 26 -11.96 0.68 -4.62
N VAL A 27 -11.80 0.18 -5.84
CA VAL A 27 -12.51 0.66 -7.02
C VAL A 27 -13.39 -0.46 -7.56
N ARG A 28 -14.68 -0.18 -7.72
CA ARG A 28 -15.65 -1.10 -8.31
C ARG A 28 -16.51 -0.34 -9.31
N GLY A 29 -16.65 -0.92 -10.50
CA GLY A 29 -17.45 -0.28 -11.56
C GLY A 29 -16.93 1.10 -11.94
N GLY A 30 -15.61 1.31 -11.84
CA GLY A 30 -14.99 2.60 -12.16
C GLY A 30 -15.14 3.66 -11.08
N LYS A 31 -15.68 3.31 -9.91
CA LYS A 31 -15.92 4.26 -8.81
C LYS A 31 -15.18 3.85 -7.56
N VAL A 32 -14.70 4.85 -6.81
CA VAL A 32 -14.11 4.61 -5.49
C VAL A 32 -15.25 4.28 -4.53
N VAL A 33 -15.23 3.06 -3.99
CA VAL A 33 -16.27 2.59 -3.05
C VAL A 33 -15.77 2.52 -1.62
N ASP A 34 -14.45 2.52 -1.41
CA ASP A 34 -13.86 2.47 -0.08
C ASP A 34 -12.44 3.00 -0.10
N LYS A 35 -12.03 3.58 1.02
CA LYS A 35 -10.65 4.03 1.25
C LYS A 35 -10.26 3.66 2.67
N TYR A 36 -9.00 3.32 2.85
CA TYR A 36 -8.45 3.07 4.17
C TYR A 36 -7.00 3.50 4.21
N TYR A 37 -6.63 4.21 5.26
CA TYR A 37 -5.25 4.63 5.48
C TYR A 37 -4.89 4.38 6.94
N SER A 38 -3.69 3.88 7.19
CA SER A 38 -3.21 3.70 8.55
C SER A 38 -1.71 3.91 8.63
N LEU A 39 -1.28 4.56 9.70
CA LEU A 39 0.10 4.51 10.16
C LEU A 39 0.34 3.15 10.77
N ILE A 40 1.58 2.68 10.70
CA ILE A 40 1.98 1.36 11.19
C ILE A 40 3.27 1.53 11.99
N GLN A 41 3.33 0.92 13.16
CA GLN A 41 4.60 0.82 13.86
C GLN A 41 5.47 -0.18 13.09
N PRO A 42 6.60 0.26 12.52
CA PRO A 42 7.36 -0.61 11.60
C PRO A 42 8.19 -1.66 12.33
N SER A 43 8.57 -2.69 11.60
CA SER A 43 9.52 -3.70 12.07
C SER A 43 10.56 -3.96 10.96
N PRO A 44 11.83 -3.67 11.18
CA PRO A 44 12.43 -3.09 12.40
C PRO A 44 12.07 -1.61 12.57
N ASN A 45 11.96 -1.18 13.83
CA ASN A 45 11.46 0.15 14.18
C ASN A 45 12.60 1.17 14.31
N TYR A 46 13.16 1.54 13.16
CA TYR A 46 14.08 2.67 13.08
C TYR A 46 13.86 3.38 11.75
N TYR A 47 14.23 4.65 11.70
CA TYR A 47 14.04 5.47 10.51
C TYR A 47 15.38 5.92 9.95
N THR A 48 15.46 6.02 8.62
CA THR A 48 16.62 6.59 7.94
C THR A 48 16.28 8.01 7.49
N TYR A 49 17.33 8.82 7.32
CA TYR A 49 17.16 10.18 6.83
C TYR A 49 16.46 10.19 5.45
N TRP A 50 16.87 9.28 4.56
CA TRP A 50 16.36 9.25 3.19
C TRP A 50 14.85 8.96 3.15
N THR A 51 14.38 8.00 3.91
CA THR A 51 12.96 7.66 3.93
C THR A 51 12.14 8.80 4.53
N THR A 52 12.62 9.41 5.59
CA THR A 52 11.94 10.54 6.22
C THR A 52 11.87 11.75 5.27
N GLU A 53 12.91 12.00 4.48
CA GLU A 53 12.90 13.07 3.48
C GLU A 53 11.82 12.85 2.43
N VAL A 54 11.56 11.58 2.05
CA VAL A 54 10.57 11.25 1.02
C VAL A 54 9.15 11.42 1.53
N HIS A 55 8.82 10.89 2.71
CA HIS A 55 7.43 10.84 3.18
C HIS A 55 7.13 11.70 4.41
N GLY A 56 8.17 12.26 5.03
CA GLY A 56 7.99 13.15 6.18
C GLY A 56 7.63 12.47 7.50
N LEU A 57 7.51 11.14 7.53
CA LEU A 57 7.19 10.42 8.75
C LEU A 57 8.44 10.16 9.57
N THR A 58 8.28 10.20 10.90
CA THR A 58 9.34 9.91 11.85
C THR A 58 8.87 8.86 12.83
N ARG A 59 9.81 8.36 13.64
CA ARG A 59 9.49 7.40 14.68
C ARG A 59 8.41 7.88 15.63
N GLU A 60 8.40 9.19 15.93
CA GLU A 60 7.38 9.76 16.80
C GLU A 60 5.97 9.60 16.26
N ASP A 61 5.81 9.64 14.94
CA ASP A 61 4.51 9.50 14.30
C ASP A 61 3.95 8.09 14.41
N THR A 62 4.81 7.09 14.40
CA THR A 62 4.39 5.69 14.31
C THR A 62 4.61 4.89 15.59
N ASP A 63 5.35 5.42 16.57
CA ASP A 63 5.44 4.77 17.87
C ASP A 63 4.05 4.70 18.50
N GLY A 64 3.67 3.50 18.98
CA GLY A 64 2.37 3.29 19.57
C GLY A 64 1.25 3.06 18.56
N GLN A 65 1.52 3.13 17.28
CA GLN A 65 0.53 2.80 16.24
C GLN A 65 0.41 1.27 16.12
N PRO A 66 -0.69 0.78 15.52
CA PRO A 66 -0.84 -0.67 15.33
C PRO A 66 0.31 -1.24 14.50
N GLN A 67 0.65 -2.49 14.77
CA GLN A 67 1.61 -3.22 13.96
C GLN A 67 0.91 -3.78 12.72
N PHE A 68 1.69 -4.23 11.75
CA PHE A 68 1.16 -4.65 10.46
C PHE A 68 0.04 -5.70 10.56
N PRO A 69 0.15 -6.77 11.38
CA PRO A 69 -0.93 -7.77 11.42
C PRO A 69 -2.29 -7.20 11.79
N GLU A 70 -2.32 -6.23 12.72
CA GLU A 70 -3.57 -5.56 13.12
C GLU A 70 -4.15 -4.72 11.99
N VAL A 71 -3.28 -4.00 11.29
CA VAL A 71 -3.68 -3.16 10.16
C VAL A 71 -4.17 -4.04 9.01
N TRP A 72 -3.45 -5.12 8.72
CA TRP A 72 -3.83 -6.00 7.61
C TRP A 72 -5.16 -6.72 7.87
N ALA A 73 -5.48 -6.98 9.12
CA ALA A 73 -6.78 -7.55 9.49
C ALA A 73 -7.95 -6.62 9.08
N GLN A 74 -7.69 -5.31 8.99
CA GLN A 74 -8.69 -4.35 8.50
C GLN A 74 -8.72 -4.26 6.98
N ILE A 75 -7.58 -4.50 6.34
CA ILE A 75 -7.46 -4.35 4.89
C ILE A 75 -7.90 -5.62 4.15
N ALA A 76 -7.51 -6.79 4.62
CA ALA A 76 -7.74 -8.04 3.91
C ALA A 76 -9.21 -8.28 3.52
N PRO A 77 -10.21 -8.01 4.40
CA PRO A 77 -11.61 -8.17 4.01
C PRO A 77 -12.04 -7.23 2.87
N ARG A 78 -11.39 -6.11 2.71
CA ARG A 78 -11.71 -5.13 1.66
C ARG A 78 -11.19 -5.56 0.30
N ILE A 79 -10.18 -6.43 0.25
CA ILE A 79 -9.59 -6.90 -1.01
C ILE A 79 -10.52 -7.90 -1.70
N GLN A 80 -11.07 -8.88 -0.98
CA GLN A 80 -12.09 -9.82 -1.45
C GLN A 80 -11.80 -10.42 -2.83
N GLY A 81 -10.57 -10.87 -3.05
CA GLY A 81 -10.19 -11.51 -4.30
C GLY A 81 -9.93 -10.56 -5.46
N LEU A 82 -10.02 -9.25 -5.23
CA LEU A 82 -9.69 -8.28 -6.27
C LEU A 82 -8.17 -8.21 -6.48
N PRO A 83 -7.73 -7.89 -7.70
CA PRO A 83 -6.31 -7.66 -7.94
C PRO A 83 -5.83 -6.41 -7.22
N LEU A 84 -4.58 -6.43 -6.78
CA LEU A 84 -3.90 -5.27 -6.21
C LEU A 84 -3.17 -4.53 -7.32
N VAL A 85 -3.23 -3.21 -7.28
CA VAL A 85 -2.55 -2.37 -8.26
C VAL A 85 -1.71 -1.35 -7.49
N ALA A 86 -0.45 -1.20 -7.90
CA ALA A 86 0.45 -0.24 -7.30
C ALA A 86 1.09 0.61 -8.38
N HIS A 87 1.43 1.85 -8.03
CA HIS A 87 2.13 2.73 -8.95
C HIS A 87 3.54 2.21 -9.23
N ASN A 88 4.18 1.65 -8.22
CA ASN A 88 5.50 1.01 -8.35
C ASN A 88 5.41 -0.42 -7.81
N ARG A 89 4.86 -1.32 -8.63
CA ARG A 89 4.60 -2.69 -8.23
C ARG A 89 5.79 -3.42 -7.61
N PRO A 90 7.02 -3.37 -8.21
CA PRO A 90 8.14 -4.10 -7.62
C PRO A 90 8.42 -3.69 -6.17
N PHE A 91 8.25 -2.41 -5.86
CA PHE A 91 8.43 -1.92 -4.50
C PHE A 91 7.31 -2.42 -3.57
N ASP A 92 6.07 -2.13 -3.91
CA ASP A 92 4.93 -2.41 -3.03
C ASP A 92 4.71 -3.91 -2.85
N GLU A 93 4.87 -4.68 -3.91
CA GLU A 93 4.76 -6.14 -3.83
C GLU A 93 5.85 -6.72 -2.95
N SER A 94 7.09 -6.23 -3.07
CA SER A 94 8.19 -6.72 -2.23
C SER A 94 8.01 -6.31 -0.77
N CYS A 95 7.45 -5.14 -0.50
CA CYS A 95 7.10 -4.72 0.85
C CYS A 95 6.07 -5.66 1.47
N LEU A 96 5.02 -5.97 0.72
CA LEU A 96 3.94 -6.82 1.22
C LEU A 96 4.45 -8.23 1.54
N LYS A 97 5.23 -8.81 0.64
CA LYS A 97 5.81 -10.14 0.87
C LYS A 97 6.78 -10.13 2.06
N ALA A 98 7.62 -9.11 2.14
CA ALA A 98 8.62 -9.00 3.21
C ALA A 98 7.96 -8.85 4.58
N VAL A 99 6.93 -8.02 4.68
CA VAL A 99 6.28 -7.79 5.97
C VAL A 99 5.44 -9.02 6.40
N PHE A 100 4.84 -9.73 5.46
CA PHE A 100 4.20 -11.00 5.78
C PHE A 100 5.22 -11.99 6.36
N ASN A 101 6.40 -12.07 5.75
CA ASN A 101 7.46 -12.94 6.23
C ASN A 101 7.98 -12.50 7.61
N GLU A 102 8.10 -11.20 7.84
CA GLU A 102 8.58 -10.65 9.11
C GLU A 102 7.70 -11.09 10.29
N TYR A 103 6.40 -11.18 10.07
CA TYR A 103 5.44 -11.55 11.11
C TYR A 103 4.99 -13.01 11.03
N GLY A 104 5.63 -13.82 10.17
CA GLY A 104 5.30 -15.24 10.04
C GLY A 104 3.90 -15.49 9.50
N MET A 105 3.38 -14.57 8.69
CA MET A 105 2.04 -14.67 8.10
C MET A 105 2.12 -15.38 6.75
N GLU A 106 1.11 -16.19 6.43
CA GLU A 106 1.03 -16.85 5.14
C GLU A 106 0.58 -15.87 4.07
N TYR A 107 1.36 -15.75 2.98
CA TYR A 107 1.06 -14.82 1.89
C TYR A 107 0.09 -15.48 0.90
N PRO A 108 -1.08 -14.87 0.62
CA PRO A 108 -2.12 -15.49 -0.21
C PRO A 108 -1.87 -15.43 -1.73
N ASP A 109 -0.70 -15.08 -2.19
CA ASP A 109 -0.37 -14.92 -3.62
C ASP A 109 -1.31 -13.94 -4.34
N TYR A 110 -1.43 -12.75 -3.80
CA TYR A 110 -2.24 -11.71 -4.40
C TYR A 110 -1.82 -11.45 -5.86
N GLU A 111 -2.80 -11.31 -6.74
CA GLU A 111 -2.56 -10.85 -8.10
C GLU A 111 -2.18 -9.37 -8.05
N PHE A 112 -0.99 -9.04 -8.54
CA PHE A 112 -0.41 -7.72 -8.40
C PHE A 112 -0.07 -7.14 -9.77
N HIS A 113 -0.45 -5.91 -10.02
CA HIS A 113 -0.15 -5.20 -11.26
C HIS A 113 0.42 -3.83 -10.95
N CYS A 114 1.27 -3.29 -11.84
CA CYS A 114 1.63 -1.88 -11.77
C CYS A 114 0.87 -1.10 -12.84
N THR A 115 0.69 0.19 -12.61
CA THR A 115 -0.08 1.03 -13.53
C THR A 115 0.51 1.03 -14.93
N LEU A 116 1.83 1.09 -15.05
CA LEU A 116 2.50 1.11 -16.34
C LEU A 116 2.34 -0.22 -17.08
N ALA A 117 2.51 -1.34 -16.38
CA ALA A 117 2.36 -2.67 -16.97
C ALA A 117 0.90 -2.93 -17.35
N ALA A 118 -0.04 -2.50 -16.53
CA ALA A 118 -1.46 -2.62 -16.81
C ALA A 118 -1.81 -1.87 -18.10
N SER A 119 -1.30 -0.66 -18.25
CA SER A 119 -1.49 0.15 -19.45
C SER A 119 -0.94 -0.55 -20.70
N ARG A 120 0.23 -1.16 -20.60
CA ARG A 120 0.86 -1.86 -21.72
C ARG A 120 0.16 -3.16 -22.11
N ARG A 121 -0.57 -3.77 -21.20
CA ARG A 121 -1.28 -5.02 -21.43
C ARG A 121 -2.74 -4.82 -21.80
N ASN A 122 -3.12 -3.61 -22.13
CA ASN A 122 -4.51 -3.25 -22.42
C ASN A 122 -5.47 -3.61 -21.29
N MET A 123 -4.99 -3.59 -20.06
CA MET A 123 -5.90 -3.59 -18.92
C MET A 123 -6.60 -2.25 -18.96
N ASP A 124 -7.90 -2.29 -19.04
CA ASP A 124 -8.71 -1.14 -19.38
C ASP A 124 -8.87 -0.20 -18.20
N PHE A 125 -7.81 0.53 -17.88
CA PHE A 125 -7.89 1.61 -16.89
C PHE A 125 -8.25 2.90 -17.61
N SER A 126 -9.40 3.46 -17.27
CA SER A 126 -9.79 4.77 -17.75
C SER A 126 -8.88 5.85 -17.14
N CYS A 127 -8.89 7.04 -17.75
CA CYS A 127 -8.17 8.18 -17.18
C CYS A 127 -8.62 8.46 -15.76
N HIS A 128 -9.90 8.25 -15.45
CA HIS A 128 -10.43 8.41 -14.11
C HIS A 128 -9.80 7.42 -13.13
N GLN A 129 -9.64 6.16 -13.52
CA GLN A 129 -9.04 5.13 -12.68
C GLN A 129 -7.56 5.42 -12.40
N LEU A 130 -6.83 5.90 -13.40
CA LEU A 130 -5.43 6.32 -13.21
C LEU A 130 -5.34 7.51 -12.26
N HIS A 131 -6.30 8.44 -12.35
CA HIS A 131 -6.37 9.57 -11.43
C HIS A 131 -6.63 9.11 -10.00
N VAL A 132 -7.49 8.12 -9.81
CA VAL A 132 -7.77 7.54 -8.49
C VAL A 132 -6.50 6.98 -7.86
N LEU A 133 -5.64 6.33 -8.65
CA LEU A 133 -4.36 5.82 -8.13
C LEU A 133 -3.48 6.94 -7.57
N SER A 134 -3.51 8.12 -8.17
CA SER A 134 -2.73 9.26 -7.68
C SER A 134 -3.30 9.82 -6.38
N LEU A 135 -4.59 9.60 -6.09
CA LEU A 135 -5.23 10.08 -4.87
C LEU A 135 -4.71 9.39 -3.60
N ILE A 136 -4.07 8.23 -3.72
CA ILE A 136 -3.48 7.55 -2.56
C ILE A 136 -2.45 8.45 -1.91
N HIS A 137 -1.59 9.09 -2.69
CA HIS A 137 -0.58 10.02 -2.16
C HIS A 137 -1.19 11.27 -1.56
N ILE A 138 -2.33 11.72 -2.10
CA ILE A 138 -3.02 12.92 -1.60
C ILE A 138 -3.72 12.64 -0.28
N SER A 139 -4.19 11.41 -0.08
CA SER A 139 -4.91 11.04 1.15
C SER A 139 -3.99 10.72 2.32
N GLU A 140 -2.68 10.72 2.12
CA GLU A 140 -1.73 10.58 3.23
C GLU A 140 -1.76 11.82 4.10
N PRO A 141 -1.60 11.65 5.44
CA PRO A 141 -1.60 12.82 6.32
C PRO A 141 -0.43 13.73 6.01
N THR A 142 -0.71 15.01 5.87
CA THR A 142 0.32 16.04 5.71
C THR A 142 0.85 16.42 7.07
N ARG A 143 2.11 16.77 7.10
CA ARG A 143 2.79 17.18 8.32
C ARG A 143 3.08 18.66 8.28
#